data_ff22f33a7cb7fee19f43d8129e78566e
#
_entry.id   ff22f33a7cb7fee19f43d8129e78566e
#
_cell.length_a   1.000
_cell.length_b   1.000
_cell.length_c   1.000
_cell.angle_alpha   90.00
_cell.angle_beta   90.00
_cell.angle_gamma   90.00
#
_symmetry.space_group_name_H-M   'P 1'
#
loop_
_entity.id
_entity.type
_entity.pdbx_description
1 polymer ?
#
loop_
_entity_poly.entity_id
_entity_poly.type
_entity_poly.pdbx_seq_one_letter_code
_entity_poly.pdbx_strand_id
1 'polypeptide(L)'
;MKACSDDFIIAHTPEEAVDRLAALHQEATGALSHALKRYLKERIRPDASEHCLFRYPELRLTYLCQGEVPTTVRAYAKVQVPGTYAITVTQPAAFRKYLLEQLRPLMNDFTLRVEVGRSQQNIPYPYVVEGGDELAGSGVTAAELARVFPSTDLSAATDGTADGLYDWENIDPLPLALFDAARTDFSLKRIQHYTGSDWRHVQPWILLTNYHRYVDQFIRHGLDMLVGDSRFTRMVLPGNVVIERGMAEGEMQAIIENVVWHRYQMPAYHLQANDGHGITLVNIGVGPSNAKNITDHLAVLRPHCWLMIGHCGGLRQSQTIGDYVLAHAYMRRDGILDRVLPPHIPLPALAEVQQALQEAAKLVTGEEGDELKKRLRTGTVLTYDDRNWELRWAQERPLINLSRAVAVDMESGTIAAQGYRLRVPYGTLLCVSDKPLHSEIKLPGAAGAFYERAVTQHLHIGIAALELMRSQLNSLHSRKLRSFDEPPFR
;
A
#
# COMPACT_ATOMS: atom_id res chain seq x y z
N MET A 1 14.28 -17.56 -38.58
CA MET A 1 13.86 -16.93 -37.31
C MET A 1 13.74 -18.03 -36.26
N LYS A 2 14.66 -18.11 -35.28
CA LYS A 2 14.42 -18.97 -34.13
C LYS A 2 13.23 -18.35 -33.38
N ALA A 3 12.11 -19.07 -33.31
CA ALA A 3 11.01 -18.68 -32.46
C ALA A 3 11.53 -18.48 -31.04
N CYS A 4 11.08 -17.44 -30.35
CA CYS A 4 11.32 -17.30 -28.92
C CYS A 4 10.74 -18.55 -28.26
N SER A 5 11.57 -19.43 -27.72
CA SER A 5 11.05 -20.58 -26.98
C SER A 5 10.55 -20.06 -25.62
N ASP A 6 9.25 -20.22 -25.42
CA ASP A 6 8.61 -19.96 -24.13
C ASP A 6 8.83 -21.20 -23.23
N ASP A 7 10.10 -21.53 -22.94
CA ASP A 7 10.44 -22.76 -22.22
C ASP A 7 10.04 -22.64 -20.74
N PHE A 8 8.85 -23.15 -20.44
CA PHE A 8 8.42 -23.35 -19.07
C PHE A 8 9.11 -24.57 -18.48
N ILE A 9 9.76 -24.40 -17.34
CA ILE A 9 10.49 -25.44 -16.62
C ILE A 9 9.75 -25.69 -15.31
N ILE A 10 9.57 -26.98 -14.99
CA ILE A 10 8.96 -27.42 -13.73
C ILE A 10 9.90 -27.06 -12.57
N ALA A 11 9.35 -26.46 -11.53
CA ALA A 11 10.00 -26.23 -10.25
C ALA A 11 9.43 -27.19 -9.20
N HIS A 12 10.29 -27.91 -8.51
CA HIS A 12 9.91 -28.90 -7.52
C HIS A 12 9.81 -28.32 -6.11
N THR A 13 10.40 -27.16 -5.87
CA THR A 13 10.35 -26.45 -4.59
C THR A 13 9.96 -24.98 -4.77
N PRO A 14 9.37 -24.34 -3.75
CA PRO A 14 9.11 -22.90 -3.78
C PRO A 14 10.36 -22.07 -4.07
N GLU A 15 11.50 -22.49 -3.50
CA GLU A 15 12.79 -21.84 -3.65
C GLU A 15 13.27 -21.88 -5.11
N GLU A 16 13.22 -23.05 -5.76
CA GLU A 16 13.55 -23.21 -7.18
C GLU A 16 12.69 -22.32 -8.07
N ALA A 17 11.39 -22.24 -7.79
CA ALA A 17 10.49 -21.37 -8.55
C ALA A 17 10.89 -19.89 -8.43
N VAL A 18 11.15 -19.41 -7.21
CA VAL A 18 11.51 -18.01 -6.97
C VAL A 18 12.90 -17.68 -7.50
N ASP A 19 13.88 -18.60 -7.36
CA ASP A 19 15.24 -18.41 -7.88
C ASP A 19 15.23 -18.32 -9.42
N ARG A 20 14.43 -19.16 -10.09
CA ARG A 20 14.29 -19.10 -11.54
C ARG A 20 13.57 -17.82 -12.00
N LEU A 21 12.51 -17.38 -11.31
CA LEU A 21 11.89 -16.09 -11.58
C LEU A 21 12.91 -14.95 -11.47
N ALA A 22 13.76 -14.98 -10.44
CA ALA A 22 14.79 -13.96 -10.23
C ALA A 22 15.84 -13.97 -11.35
N ALA A 23 16.31 -15.15 -11.77
CA ALA A 23 17.28 -15.31 -12.86
C ALA A 23 16.72 -14.77 -14.18
N LEU A 24 15.48 -15.15 -14.54
CA LEU A 24 14.83 -14.69 -15.78
C LEU A 24 14.59 -13.17 -15.78
N HIS A 25 14.16 -12.60 -14.63
CA HIS A 25 13.95 -11.16 -14.50
C HIS A 25 15.27 -10.39 -14.63
N GLN A 26 16.35 -10.87 -13.98
CA GLN A 26 17.66 -10.25 -14.06
C GLN A 26 18.23 -10.30 -15.49
N GLU A 27 18.08 -11.43 -16.19
CA GLU A 27 18.48 -11.56 -17.58
C GLU A 27 17.70 -10.58 -18.46
N ALA A 28 16.37 -10.51 -18.31
CA ALA A 28 15.53 -9.65 -19.12
C ALA A 28 15.82 -8.15 -18.91
N THR A 29 15.91 -7.72 -17.65
CA THR A 29 16.23 -6.31 -17.31
C THR A 29 17.64 -5.93 -17.70
N GLY A 30 18.61 -6.85 -17.54
CA GLY A 30 20.00 -6.67 -17.96
C GLY A 30 20.12 -6.53 -19.49
N ALA A 31 19.47 -7.41 -20.25
CA ALA A 31 19.46 -7.36 -21.72
C ALA A 31 18.82 -6.07 -22.24
N LEU A 32 17.67 -5.68 -21.67
CA LEU A 32 16.97 -4.43 -22.04
C LEU A 32 17.80 -3.19 -21.70
N SER A 33 18.39 -3.12 -20.50
CA SER A 33 19.26 -2.02 -20.09
C SER A 33 20.50 -1.91 -20.99
N HIS A 34 21.14 -3.04 -21.30
CA HIS A 34 22.30 -3.07 -22.21
C HIS A 34 21.94 -2.57 -23.63
N ALA A 35 20.85 -3.08 -24.19
CA ALA A 35 20.38 -2.67 -25.52
C ALA A 35 20.02 -1.18 -25.55
N LEU A 36 19.38 -0.66 -24.47
CA LEU A 36 19.04 0.75 -24.33
C LEU A 36 20.31 1.63 -24.30
N LYS A 37 21.28 1.30 -23.44
CA LYS A 37 22.56 2.03 -23.36
C LYS A 37 23.31 2.05 -24.69
N ARG A 38 23.38 0.91 -25.38
CA ARG A 38 23.97 0.80 -26.71
C ARG A 38 23.25 1.70 -27.72
N TYR A 39 21.91 1.71 -27.69
CA TYR A 39 21.13 2.58 -28.59
C TYR A 39 21.32 4.06 -28.29
N LEU A 40 21.32 4.46 -27.03
CA LEU A 40 21.56 5.85 -26.63
C LEU A 40 22.92 6.37 -27.10
N LYS A 41 23.96 5.50 -27.08
CA LYS A 41 25.32 5.86 -27.44
C LYS A 41 25.61 5.71 -28.92
N GLU A 42 25.18 4.62 -29.57
CA GLU A 42 25.64 4.17 -30.89
C GLU A 42 24.50 4.12 -31.92
N ARG A 43 23.24 4.33 -31.52
CA ARG A 43 22.05 4.21 -32.36
C ARG A 43 21.83 2.80 -32.96
N ILE A 44 22.44 1.78 -32.37
CA ILE A 44 22.25 0.38 -32.78
C ILE A 44 20.94 -0.15 -32.18
N ARG A 45 20.02 -0.54 -33.02
CA ARG A 45 18.72 -1.12 -32.65
C ARG A 45 18.89 -2.55 -32.15
N PRO A 46 18.11 -3.00 -31.17
CA PRO A 46 18.04 -4.42 -30.81
C PRO A 46 17.46 -5.23 -31.98
N ASP A 47 17.95 -6.43 -32.15
CA ASP A 47 17.41 -7.38 -33.11
C ASP A 47 16.23 -8.20 -32.54
N ALA A 48 15.63 -9.06 -33.38
CA ALA A 48 14.47 -9.85 -32.96
C ALA A 48 14.79 -10.86 -31.82
N SER A 49 16.04 -11.34 -31.74
CA SER A 49 16.44 -12.27 -30.68
C SER A 49 16.62 -11.55 -29.35
N GLU A 50 17.13 -10.33 -29.36
CA GLU A 50 17.23 -9.48 -28.18
C GLU A 50 15.83 -9.07 -27.65
N HIS A 51 14.90 -8.73 -28.57
CA HIS A 51 13.53 -8.41 -28.18
C HIS A 51 12.83 -9.56 -27.44
N CYS A 52 13.13 -10.80 -27.75
CA CYS A 52 12.61 -11.99 -27.07
C CYS A 52 13.06 -12.06 -25.59
N LEU A 53 14.20 -11.46 -25.26
CA LEU A 53 14.71 -11.44 -23.89
C LEU A 53 14.00 -10.39 -23.01
N PHE A 54 13.37 -9.36 -23.58
CA PHE A 54 12.77 -8.24 -22.84
C PHE A 54 11.42 -8.56 -22.19
N ARG A 55 11.16 -9.83 -21.88
CA ARG A 55 9.88 -10.29 -21.35
C ARG A 55 9.92 -10.56 -19.86
N TYR A 56 8.81 -10.24 -19.19
CA TYR A 56 8.64 -10.62 -17.79
C TYR A 56 8.67 -12.13 -17.61
N PRO A 57 9.24 -12.64 -16.52
CA PRO A 57 9.03 -14.03 -16.11
C PRO A 57 7.58 -14.25 -15.69
N GLU A 58 7.09 -15.46 -15.89
CA GLU A 58 5.75 -15.90 -15.55
C GLU A 58 5.80 -17.14 -14.65
N LEU A 59 4.98 -17.12 -13.61
CA LEU A 59 4.73 -18.26 -12.74
C LEU A 59 3.39 -18.87 -13.08
N ARG A 60 3.36 -20.19 -13.32
CA ARG A 60 2.15 -20.99 -13.56
C ARG A 60 2.00 -22.06 -12.49
N LEU A 61 0.78 -22.22 -12.00
CA LEU A 61 0.38 -23.29 -11.10
C LEU A 61 -0.77 -24.04 -11.74
N THR A 62 -0.59 -25.32 -12.08
CA THR A 62 -1.68 -26.16 -12.57
C THR A 62 -2.17 -27.04 -11.43
N TYR A 63 -3.43 -26.86 -11.05
CA TYR A 63 -4.11 -27.66 -10.05
C TYR A 63 -4.97 -28.72 -10.73
N LEU A 64 -4.59 -29.98 -10.56
CA LEU A 64 -5.35 -31.14 -11.00
C LEU A 64 -6.04 -31.71 -9.75
N CYS A 65 -7.31 -31.42 -9.56
CA CYS A 65 -8.06 -31.96 -8.43
C CYS A 65 -8.13 -33.49 -8.55
N GLN A 66 -7.40 -34.18 -7.68
CA GLN A 66 -7.45 -35.62 -7.53
C GLN A 66 -7.95 -35.94 -6.11
N GLY A 67 -9.26 -36.15 -5.97
CA GLY A 67 -9.87 -36.44 -4.68
C GLY A 67 -10.55 -35.25 -4.01
N GLU A 68 -10.63 -35.28 -2.67
CA GLU A 68 -11.24 -34.19 -1.88
C GLU A 68 -10.37 -32.92 -1.89
N VAL A 69 -11.01 -31.76 -2.05
CA VAL A 69 -10.31 -30.48 -1.94
C VAL A 69 -9.82 -30.26 -0.51
N PRO A 70 -8.53 -30.00 -0.29
CA PRO A 70 -8.01 -29.78 1.06
C PRO A 70 -8.73 -28.64 1.79
N THR A 71 -9.20 -28.92 3.01
CA THR A 71 -9.82 -27.89 3.85
C THR A 71 -8.73 -27.08 4.54
N THR A 72 -8.66 -25.80 4.27
CA THR A 72 -7.73 -24.86 4.93
C THR A 72 -8.45 -23.71 5.60
N VAL A 73 -7.96 -23.34 6.79
CA VAL A 73 -8.48 -22.20 7.55
C VAL A 73 -7.89 -20.85 7.10
N ARG A 74 -6.86 -20.88 6.25
CA ARG A 74 -6.20 -19.65 5.75
C ARG A 74 -7.12 -18.81 4.87
N ALA A 75 -6.94 -17.50 4.92
CA ALA A 75 -7.65 -16.57 4.07
C ALA A 75 -7.10 -16.55 2.63
N TYR A 76 -5.84 -16.94 2.43
CA TYR A 76 -5.12 -16.96 1.14
C TYR A 76 -4.25 -18.22 1.04
N ALA A 77 -3.44 -18.34 -0.01
CA ALA A 77 -2.62 -19.51 -0.33
C ALA A 77 -3.46 -20.79 -0.40
N LYS A 78 -4.52 -20.72 -1.19
CA LYS A 78 -5.42 -21.84 -1.46
C LYS A 78 -5.94 -21.76 -2.90
N VAL A 79 -6.13 -22.91 -3.54
CA VAL A 79 -6.82 -23.03 -4.83
C VAL A 79 -8.22 -23.58 -4.60
N GLN A 80 -9.19 -23.06 -5.33
CA GLN A 80 -10.62 -23.41 -5.15
C GLN A 80 -11.12 -24.31 -6.26
N VAL A 81 -10.69 -24.05 -7.50
CA VAL A 81 -11.13 -24.80 -8.68
C VAL A 81 -9.93 -25.38 -9.42
N PRO A 82 -10.09 -26.54 -10.06
CA PRO A 82 -9.07 -27.09 -10.97
C PRO A 82 -8.82 -26.13 -12.14
N GLY A 83 -7.58 -26.08 -12.61
CA GLY A 83 -7.20 -25.23 -13.75
C GLY A 83 -5.77 -24.76 -13.65
N THR A 84 -5.37 -23.94 -14.61
CA THR A 84 -4.07 -23.27 -14.64
C THR A 84 -4.20 -21.85 -14.11
N TYR A 85 -3.42 -21.50 -13.11
CA TYR A 85 -3.30 -20.16 -12.55
C TYR A 85 -1.97 -19.55 -12.98
N ALA A 86 -1.96 -18.31 -13.43
CA ALA A 86 -0.73 -17.67 -13.87
C ALA A 86 -0.61 -16.22 -13.42
N ILE A 87 0.63 -15.75 -13.34
CA ILE A 87 0.96 -14.34 -13.13
C ILE A 87 2.34 -14.01 -13.68
N THR A 88 2.46 -12.87 -14.34
CA THR A 88 3.77 -12.28 -14.62
C THR A 88 4.33 -11.63 -13.36
N VAL A 89 5.64 -11.74 -13.15
CA VAL A 89 6.30 -11.30 -11.90
C VAL A 89 7.40 -10.29 -12.21
N THR A 90 7.38 -9.17 -11.51
CA THR A 90 8.49 -8.21 -11.48
C THR A 90 9.20 -8.23 -10.14
N GLN A 91 10.47 -7.82 -10.11
CA GLN A 91 11.29 -7.69 -8.89
C GLN A 91 11.28 -8.93 -7.97
N PRO A 92 11.35 -10.18 -8.50
CA PRO A 92 11.15 -11.38 -7.68
C PRO A 92 12.17 -11.54 -6.55
N ALA A 93 13.38 -11.00 -6.69
CA ALA A 93 14.38 -10.98 -5.62
C ALA A 93 13.92 -10.13 -4.41
N ALA A 94 13.34 -8.96 -4.67
CA ALA A 94 12.82 -8.09 -3.62
C ALA A 94 11.53 -8.64 -3.00
N PHE A 95 10.66 -9.28 -3.79
CA PHE A 95 9.44 -9.93 -3.34
C PHE A 95 9.63 -11.39 -2.90
N ARG A 96 10.88 -11.85 -2.73
CA ARG A 96 11.19 -13.25 -2.39
C ARG A 96 10.42 -13.76 -1.16
N LYS A 97 10.43 -13.00 -0.08
CA LYS A 97 9.72 -13.37 1.17
C LYS A 97 8.24 -13.57 0.89
N TYR A 98 7.60 -12.62 0.23
CA TYR A 98 6.18 -12.71 -0.15
C TYR A 98 5.89 -13.93 -1.02
N LEU A 99 6.66 -14.15 -2.10
CA LEU A 99 6.45 -15.29 -3.00
C LEU A 99 6.57 -16.63 -2.28
N LEU A 100 7.57 -16.79 -1.41
CA LEU A 100 7.73 -17.98 -0.60
C LEU A 100 6.59 -18.18 0.41
N GLU A 101 6.08 -17.10 1.04
CA GLU A 101 4.92 -17.14 1.93
C GLU A 101 3.64 -17.61 1.21
N GLN A 102 3.52 -17.36 -0.10
CA GLN A 102 2.40 -17.85 -0.89
C GLN A 102 2.61 -19.29 -1.38
N LEU A 103 3.79 -19.58 -1.93
CA LEU A 103 4.07 -20.87 -2.59
C LEU A 103 4.20 -22.05 -1.62
N ARG A 104 4.89 -21.86 -0.48
CA ARG A 104 5.11 -22.95 0.48
C ARG A 104 3.82 -23.63 0.95
N PRO A 105 2.81 -22.91 1.48
CA PRO A 105 1.57 -23.54 1.89
C PRO A 105 0.76 -24.11 0.73
N LEU A 106 0.83 -23.50 -0.47
CA LEU A 106 0.16 -24.05 -1.67
C LEU A 106 0.77 -25.39 -2.09
N MET A 107 2.10 -25.47 -2.21
CA MET A 107 2.78 -26.69 -2.62
C MET A 107 2.75 -27.79 -1.54
N ASN A 108 2.57 -27.43 -0.26
CA ASN A 108 2.43 -28.40 0.81
C ASN A 108 1.03 -29.02 0.88
N ASP A 109 -0.01 -28.24 0.64
CA ASP A 109 -1.38 -28.65 0.88
C ASP A 109 -2.09 -29.14 -0.40
N PHE A 110 -1.60 -28.77 -1.58
CA PHE A 110 -2.23 -29.08 -2.84
C PHE A 110 -1.26 -29.79 -3.79
N THR A 111 -1.77 -30.76 -4.56
CA THR A 111 -0.99 -31.36 -5.65
C THR A 111 -0.96 -30.41 -6.83
N LEU A 112 0.13 -29.68 -6.96
CA LEU A 112 0.33 -28.66 -7.98
C LEU A 112 1.50 -28.99 -8.90
N ARG A 113 1.34 -28.71 -10.19
CA ARG A 113 2.46 -28.58 -11.12
C ARG A 113 2.84 -27.11 -11.18
N VAL A 114 4.05 -26.79 -10.73
CA VAL A 114 4.59 -25.41 -10.71
C VAL A 114 5.57 -25.26 -11.86
N GLU A 115 5.37 -24.26 -12.70
CA GLU A 115 6.20 -23.99 -13.86
C GLU A 115 6.61 -22.51 -13.92
N VAL A 116 7.83 -22.25 -14.34
CA VAL A 116 8.37 -20.89 -14.50
C VAL A 116 8.99 -20.75 -15.88
N GLY A 117 8.59 -19.75 -16.63
CA GLY A 117 9.07 -19.45 -17.97
C GLY A 117 9.03 -17.95 -18.30
N ARG A 118 9.23 -17.61 -19.58
CA ARG A 118 9.05 -16.25 -20.07
C ARG A 118 7.60 -16.05 -20.50
N SER A 119 7.02 -14.92 -20.12
CA SER A 119 5.68 -14.53 -20.57
C SER A 119 5.70 -13.95 -21.99
N GLN A 120 4.52 -13.63 -22.50
CA GLN A 120 4.39 -12.82 -23.72
C GLN A 120 4.45 -11.31 -23.48
N GLN A 121 4.43 -10.88 -22.20
CA GLN A 121 4.41 -9.49 -21.79
C GLN A 121 5.83 -8.92 -21.70
N ASN A 122 6.09 -7.84 -22.46
CA ASN A 122 7.38 -7.17 -22.45
C ASN A 122 7.56 -6.26 -21.22
N ILE A 123 8.81 -6.13 -20.77
CA ILE A 123 9.22 -5.13 -19.79
C ILE A 123 9.37 -3.79 -20.52
N PRO A 124 8.61 -2.75 -20.14
CA PRO A 124 8.78 -1.43 -20.73
C PRO A 124 10.12 -0.78 -20.38
N TYR A 125 10.76 -0.14 -21.37
CA TYR A 125 12.07 0.49 -21.20
C TYR A 125 12.13 1.51 -20.03
N PRO A 126 11.05 2.29 -19.69
CA PRO A 126 11.14 3.24 -18.60
C PRO A 126 11.36 2.59 -17.22
N TYR A 127 11.09 1.28 -17.08
CA TYR A 127 11.23 0.60 -15.79
C TYR A 127 12.65 0.12 -15.51
N VAL A 128 13.53 0.08 -16.52
CA VAL A 128 14.95 -0.28 -16.38
C VAL A 128 15.88 0.94 -16.40
N VAL A 129 15.35 2.14 -16.60
CA VAL A 129 16.14 3.39 -16.54
C VAL A 129 16.39 3.77 -15.09
N GLU A 130 17.67 3.83 -14.72
CA GLU A 130 18.16 4.28 -13.42
C GLU A 130 18.55 5.76 -13.50
N GLY A 131 17.58 6.66 -13.41
CA GLY A 131 17.81 8.11 -13.41
C GLY A 131 17.55 8.80 -14.75
N GLY A 132 16.97 10.02 -14.68
CA GLY A 132 16.61 10.81 -15.88
C GLY A 132 17.80 11.38 -16.65
N ASP A 133 18.97 11.43 -16.05
CA ASP A 133 20.16 12.12 -16.60
C ASP A 133 20.77 11.38 -17.81
N GLU A 134 20.72 10.06 -17.84
CA GLU A 134 21.19 9.26 -18.98
C GLU A 134 20.36 9.53 -20.26
N LEU A 135 19.06 9.78 -20.11
CA LEU A 135 18.19 10.12 -21.22
C LEU A 135 18.34 11.58 -21.65
N ALA A 136 18.44 12.50 -20.68
CA ALA A 136 18.51 13.96 -20.94
C ALA A 136 19.75 14.36 -21.76
N GLY A 137 20.88 13.71 -21.57
CA GLY A 137 22.12 13.99 -22.30
C GLY A 137 22.26 13.34 -23.68
N SER A 138 21.37 12.40 -24.03
CA SER A 138 21.53 11.55 -25.23
C SER A 138 21.01 12.19 -26.52
N GLY A 139 20.17 13.22 -26.44
CA GLY A 139 19.47 13.82 -27.58
C GLY A 139 18.39 12.90 -28.21
N VAL A 140 18.07 11.75 -27.58
CA VAL A 140 17.01 10.82 -28.03
C VAL A 140 15.68 11.22 -27.39
N THR A 141 14.63 11.28 -28.20
CA THR A 141 13.30 11.59 -27.68
C THR A 141 12.58 10.34 -27.15
N ALA A 142 11.65 10.51 -26.22
CA ALA A 142 10.79 9.44 -25.73
C ALA A 142 9.99 8.78 -26.89
N ALA A 143 9.55 9.55 -27.87
CA ALA A 143 8.85 9.05 -29.05
C ALA A 143 9.74 8.17 -29.94
N GLU A 144 11.03 8.46 -30.01
CA GLU A 144 12.01 7.62 -30.72
C GLU A 144 12.25 6.32 -29.96
N LEU A 145 12.42 6.38 -28.64
CA LEU A 145 12.59 5.18 -27.82
C LEU A 145 11.37 4.26 -27.89
N ALA A 146 10.16 4.78 -27.87
CA ALA A 146 8.93 4.00 -27.97
C ALA A 146 8.74 3.29 -29.32
N ARG A 147 9.49 3.68 -30.37
CA ARG A 147 9.51 2.99 -31.67
C ARG A 147 10.52 1.85 -31.72
N VAL A 148 11.46 1.83 -30.81
CA VAL A 148 12.61 0.90 -30.81
C VAL A 148 12.51 -0.11 -29.68
N PHE A 149 12.00 0.30 -28.54
CA PHE A 149 11.91 -0.49 -27.31
C PHE A 149 10.46 -0.67 -26.86
N PRO A 150 10.14 -1.72 -26.11
CA PRO A 150 8.83 -1.88 -25.51
C PRO A 150 8.48 -0.67 -24.65
N SER A 151 7.32 -0.08 -24.88
CA SER A 151 6.75 1.02 -24.10
C SER A 151 5.69 0.52 -23.13
N THR A 152 5.28 1.38 -22.18
CA THR A 152 4.22 1.04 -21.22
C THR A 152 2.91 0.79 -21.95
N ASP A 153 2.36 -0.42 -21.78
CA ASP A 153 1.01 -0.75 -22.18
C ASP A 153 0.06 -0.51 -21.00
N LEU A 154 -0.74 0.55 -21.10
CA LEU A 154 -1.70 0.89 -20.04
C LEU A 154 -2.86 -0.10 -19.96
N SER A 155 -3.15 -0.86 -21.03
CA SER A 155 -4.19 -1.89 -21.00
C SER A 155 -3.78 -3.09 -20.13
N ALA A 156 -2.48 -3.35 -20.02
CA ALA A 156 -1.93 -4.38 -19.15
C ALA A 156 -1.84 -3.94 -17.68
N ALA A 157 -1.71 -2.64 -17.42
CA ALA A 157 -1.63 -2.09 -16.05
C ALA A 157 -3.03 -1.91 -15.46
N THR A 158 -3.78 -2.99 -15.26
CA THR A 158 -5.19 -2.97 -14.84
C THR A 158 -5.40 -3.46 -13.41
N ASP A 159 -6.47 -2.97 -12.77
CA ASP A 159 -7.01 -3.46 -11.49
C ASP A 159 -8.18 -4.45 -11.70
N GLY A 160 -8.39 -4.96 -12.91
CA GLY A 160 -9.53 -5.80 -13.26
C GLY A 160 -9.76 -6.99 -12.32
N THR A 161 -8.67 -7.66 -11.89
CA THR A 161 -8.74 -8.76 -10.91
C THR A 161 -9.22 -8.26 -9.54
N ALA A 162 -8.70 -7.12 -9.07
CA ALA A 162 -9.09 -6.53 -7.79
C ALA A 162 -10.55 -6.07 -7.79
N ASP A 163 -11.05 -5.59 -8.93
CA ASP A 163 -12.40 -5.07 -9.15
C ASP A 163 -13.43 -6.17 -9.47
N GLY A 164 -13.00 -7.42 -9.58
CA GLY A 164 -13.90 -8.53 -9.91
C GLY A 164 -14.44 -8.49 -11.35
N LEU A 165 -13.69 -7.89 -12.27
CA LEU A 165 -14.11 -7.73 -13.67
C LEU A 165 -13.78 -8.94 -14.56
N TYR A 166 -13.23 -10.00 -13.99
CA TYR A 166 -12.92 -11.23 -14.70
C TYR A 166 -14.11 -12.19 -14.71
N ASP A 167 -14.31 -12.80 -15.85
CA ASP A 167 -15.18 -13.97 -16.02
C ASP A 167 -14.42 -15.23 -15.61
N TRP A 168 -14.53 -15.61 -14.34
CA TRP A 168 -13.82 -16.75 -13.77
C TRP A 168 -14.18 -18.11 -14.40
N GLU A 169 -15.33 -18.21 -15.06
CA GLU A 169 -15.77 -19.43 -15.73
C GLU A 169 -15.11 -19.60 -17.11
N ASN A 170 -14.75 -18.49 -17.77
CA ASN A 170 -14.27 -18.51 -19.16
C ASN A 170 -12.82 -18.00 -19.33
N ILE A 171 -12.14 -17.59 -18.27
CA ILE A 171 -10.75 -17.13 -18.34
C ILE A 171 -9.76 -18.31 -18.17
N ASP A 172 -8.76 -18.39 -19.05
CA ASP A 172 -7.63 -19.31 -18.95
C ASP A 172 -6.35 -18.61 -19.45
N PRO A 173 -5.30 -18.54 -18.63
CA PRO A 173 -5.20 -19.00 -17.25
C PRO A 173 -5.95 -18.10 -16.25
N LEU A 174 -6.35 -18.70 -15.11
CA LEU A 174 -6.91 -17.96 -13.98
C LEU A 174 -5.86 -17.05 -13.34
N PRO A 175 -6.23 -15.86 -12.81
CA PRO A 175 -5.28 -14.99 -12.14
C PRO A 175 -4.76 -15.60 -10.83
N LEU A 176 -3.44 -15.60 -10.65
CA LEU A 176 -2.78 -16.12 -9.46
C LEU A 176 -2.70 -15.09 -8.32
N ALA A 177 -2.66 -13.79 -8.65
CA ALA A 177 -2.61 -12.67 -7.72
C ALA A 177 -3.38 -11.46 -8.27
N LEU A 178 -3.63 -10.45 -7.40
CA LEU A 178 -4.36 -9.23 -7.80
C LEU A 178 -3.60 -8.35 -8.80
N PHE A 179 -2.27 -8.32 -8.71
CA PHE A 179 -1.43 -7.41 -9.49
C PHE A 179 -0.38 -8.20 -10.25
N ASP A 180 -0.33 -8.03 -11.54
CA ASP A 180 0.70 -8.55 -12.42
C ASP A 180 1.98 -7.68 -12.42
N ALA A 181 2.97 -8.06 -13.24
CA ALA A 181 4.23 -7.35 -13.33
C ALA A 181 4.05 -5.91 -13.85
N ALA A 182 3.25 -5.71 -14.90
CA ALA A 182 3.07 -4.39 -15.51
C ALA A 182 2.37 -3.42 -14.54
N ARG A 183 1.31 -3.88 -13.86
CA ARG A 183 0.60 -3.10 -12.86
C ARG A 183 1.50 -2.78 -11.65
N THR A 184 2.32 -3.74 -11.26
CA THR A 184 3.28 -3.57 -10.16
C THR A 184 4.35 -2.54 -10.52
N ASP A 185 5.06 -2.69 -11.64
CA ASP A 185 6.12 -1.76 -12.06
C ASP A 185 5.61 -0.33 -12.24
N PHE A 186 4.42 -0.17 -12.82
CA PHE A 186 3.76 1.13 -12.91
C PHE A 186 3.65 1.80 -11.53
N SER A 187 3.20 1.03 -10.54
CA SER A 187 3.04 1.55 -9.17
C SER A 187 4.37 1.83 -8.48
N LEU A 188 5.38 0.97 -8.64
CA LEU A 188 6.70 1.18 -8.03
C LEU A 188 7.32 2.52 -8.46
N LYS A 189 7.21 2.88 -9.75
CA LYS A 189 7.65 4.19 -10.25
C LYS A 189 6.80 5.35 -9.75
N ARG A 190 5.49 5.15 -9.57
CA ARG A 190 4.59 6.17 -9.02
C ARG A 190 4.82 6.42 -7.54
N ILE A 191 5.12 5.38 -6.75
CA ILE A 191 5.54 5.54 -5.35
C ILE A 191 6.75 6.48 -5.28
N GLN A 192 7.79 6.20 -6.04
CA GLN A 192 8.99 7.04 -6.06
C GLN A 192 8.68 8.49 -6.44
N HIS A 193 7.85 8.68 -7.47
CA HIS A 193 7.47 10.01 -7.94
C HIS A 193 6.71 10.83 -6.88
N TYR A 194 5.70 10.23 -6.24
CA TYR A 194 4.84 10.95 -5.28
C TYR A 194 5.49 11.14 -3.92
N THR A 195 6.25 10.14 -3.46
CA THR A 195 6.78 10.12 -2.08
C THR A 195 8.20 10.64 -1.97
N GLY A 196 8.94 10.69 -3.07
CA GLY A 196 10.37 10.99 -3.08
C GLY A 196 11.24 9.88 -2.51
N SER A 197 10.68 8.70 -2.30
CA SER A 197 11.41 7.57 -1.72
C SER A 197 11.43 6.39 -2.68
N ASP A 198 12.56 5.70 -2.74
CA ASP A 198 12.61 4.40 -3.39
C ASP A 198 11.62 3.46 -2.69
N TRP A 199 10.81 2.75 -3.46
CA TRP A 199 9.80 1.83 -2.94
C TRP A 199 10.38 0.72 -2.04
N ARG A 200 11.67 0.40 -2.18
CA ARG A 200 12.39 -0.57 -1.34
C ARG A 200 12.50 -0.14 0.12
N HIS A 201 12.34 1.16 0.39
CA HIS A 201 12.36 1.68 1.75
C HIS A 201 11.00 1.53 2.46
N VAL A 202 9.91 1.36 1.71
CA VAL A 202 8.57 1.24 2.28
C VAL A 202 8.49 0.01 3.18
N GLN A 203 8.02 0.23 4.40
CA GLN A 203 7.82 -0.82 5.39
C GLN A 203 6.38 -1.35 5.35
N PRO A 204 6.14 -2.61 5.75
CA PRO A 204 4.83 -3.25 5.59
C PRO A 204 3.74 -2.71 6.53
N TRP A 205 4.09 -1.96 7.55
CA TRP A 205 3.17 -1.29 8.46
C TRP A 205 3.09 0.19 8.11
N ILE A 206 1.91 0.65 7.69
CA ILE A 206 1.76 1.98 7.09
C ILE A 206 0.83 2.86 7.92
N LEU A 207 1.30 4.06 8.25
CA LEU A 207 0.49 5.15 8.75
C LEU A 207 0.25 6.17 7.63
N LEU A 208 -1.00 6.53 7.41
CA LEU A 208 -1.39 7.57 6.47
C LEU A 208 -1.88 8.78 7.28
N THR A 209 -1.40 9.96 6.94
CA THR A 209 -1.82 11.19 7.61
C THR A 209 -2.06 12.31 6.61
N ASN A 210 -2.91 13.24 6.95
CA ASN A 210 -3.17 14.44 6.15
C ASN A 210 -2.59 15.72 6.78
N TYR A 211 -1.75 15.58 7.83
CA TYR A 211 -1.22 16.73 8.58
C TYR A 211 0.27 16.61 8.84
N HIS A 212 1.00 17.70 8.56
CA HIS A 212 2.46 17.76 8.70
C HIS A 212 2.94 17.60 10.14
N ARG A 213 2.15 18.03 11.13
CA ARG A 213 2.48 17.86 12.56
C ARG A 213 2.73 16.41 12.98
N TYR A 214 2.04 15.45 12.35
CA TYR A 214 2.30 14.02 12.60
C TYR A 214 3.65 13.58 12.04
N VAL A 215 4.10 14.22 10.96
CA VAL A 215 5.43 13.96 10.39
C VAL A 215 6.52 14.36 11.38
N ASP A 216 6.45 15.55 11.95
CA ASP A 216 7.45 16.04 12.93
C ASP A 216 7.50 15.12 14.16
N GLN A 217 6.35 14.67 14.65
CA GLN A 217 6.28 13.73 15.77
C GLN A 217 6.79 12.34 15.39
N PHE A 218 6.55 11.87 14.18
CA PHE A 218 7.06 10.59 13.70
C PHE A 218 8.58 10.61 13.53
N ILE A 219 9.14 11.70 13.04
CA ILE A 219 10.59 11.88 12.94
C ILE A 219 11.21 11.81 14.34
N ARG A 220 10.68 12.56 15.32
CA ARG A 220 11.17 12.51 16.73
C ARG A 220 11.08 11.09 17.29
N HIS A 221 9.94 10.45 17.16
CA HIS A 221 9.77 9.05 17.58
C HIS A 221 10.80 8.13 16.91
N GLY A 222 11.04 8.29 15.60
CA GLY A 222 12.02 7.49 14.86
C GLY A 222 13.44 7.68 15.39
N LEU A 223 13.84 8.91 15.71
CA LEU A 223 15.15 9.19 16.33
C LEU A 223 15.27 8.53 17.71
N ASP A 224 14.24 8.64 18.56
CA ASP A 224 14.21 7.99 19.87
C ASP A 224 14.35 6.47 19.73
N MET A 225 13.68 5.87 18.75
CA MET A 225 13.77 4.42 18.46
C MET A 225 15.17 4.01 17.95
N LEU A 226 15.82 4.83 17.14
CA LEU A 226 17.19 4.56 16.69
C LEU A 226 18.18 4.54 17.85
N VAL A 227 17.91 5.25 18.94
CA VAL A 227 18.74 5.22 20.16
C VAL A 227 18.31 4.08 21.09
N GLY A 228 17.02 3.97 21.37
CA GLY A 228 16.48 3.15 22.46
C GLY A 228 16.16 1.70 22.10
N ASP A 229 15.87 1.38 20.83
CA ASP A 229 15.45 0.04 20.39
C ASP A 229 16.36 -0.51 19.29
N SER A 230 17.11 -1.56 19.60
CA SER A 230 18.08 -2.19 18.67
C SER A 230 17.44 -2.83 17.44
N ARG A 231 16.14 -3.02 17.42
CA ARG A 231 15.36 -3.52 16.29
C ARG A 231 15.41 -2.56 15.11
N PHE A 232 15.40 -1.24 15.38
CA PHE A 232 15.43 -0.22 14.34
C PHE A 232 16.87 0.13 13.96
N THR A 233 17.13 0.14 12.66
CA THR A 233 18.49 0.29 12.11
C THR A 233 18.73 1.66 11.49
N ARG A 234 17.73 2.21 10.83
CA ARG A 234 17.82 3.51 10.17
C ARG A 234 16.44 4.12 9.92
N MET A 235 16.45 5.43 9.72
CA MET A 235 15.30 6.18 9.23
C MET A 235 15.60 6.75 7.85
N VAL A 236 14.69 6.55 6.89
CA VAL A 236 14.82 7.10 5.54
C VAL A 236 13.77 8.19 5.35
N LEU A 237 14.24 9.35 4.93
CA LEU A 237 13.45 10.57 4.68
C LEU A 237 13.23 10.77 3.16
N PRO A 238 12.31 11.66 2.74
CA PRO A 238 12.09 11.97 1.33
C PRO A 238 13.41 12.40 0.64
N GLY A 239 13.60 11.96 -0.61
CA GLY A 239 14.85 12.13 -1.34
C GLY A 239 15.85 10.99 -1.09
N ASN A 240 15.44 9.91 -0.44
CA ASN A 240 16.28 8.78 0.00
C ASN A 240 17.39 9.19 0.97
N VAL A 241 17.14 10.24 1.74
CA VAL A 241 18.08 10.72 2.75
C VAL A 241 18.02 9.78 3.96
N VAL A 242 19.17 9.27 4.39
CA VAL A 242 19.27 8.23 5.40
C VAL A 242 19.87 8.78 6.70
N ILE A 243 19.23 8.46 7.81
CA ILE A 243 19.74 8.63 9.17
C ILE A 243 20.02 7.22 9.72
N GLU A 244 21.29 6.92 9.96
CA GLU A 244 21.70 5.61 10.48
C GLU A 244 21.72 5.61 12.02
N ARG A 245 21.48 4.45 12.60
CA ARG A 245 21.67 4.23 14.03
C ARG A 245 23.13 4.53 14.42
N GLY A 246 23.32 5.30 15.49
CA GLY A 246 24.63 5.66 16.01
C GLY A 246 25.24 6.95 15.46
N MET A 247 24.56 7.65 14.56
CA MET A 247 24.94 9.02 14.19
C MET A 247 24.84 9.97 15.39
N ALA A 248 25.67 11.02 15.40
CA ALA A 248 25.60 12.05 16.42
C ALA A 248 24.31 12.88 16.29
N GLU A 249 23.71 13.31 17.42
CA GLU A 249 22.44 14.06 17.45
C GLU A 249 22.49 15.33 16.57
N GLY A 250 23.60 16.08 16.62
CA GLY A 250 23.77 17.29 15.80
C GLY A 250 23.84 17.00 14.29
N GLU A 251 24.39 15.84 13.90
CA GLU A 251 24.40 15.40 12.50
C GLU A 251 23.01 15.00 12.03
N MET A 252 22.28 14.24 12.85
CA MET A 252 20.89 13.87 12.56
C MET A 252 20.00 15.12 12.40
N GLN A 253 20.14 16.10 13.29
CA GLN A 253 19.39 17.33 13.23
C GLN A 253 19.69 18.14 11.96
N ALA A 254 20.97 18.26 11.58
CA ALA A 254 21.37 18.93 10.36
C ALA A 254 20.83 18.26 9.09
N ILE A 255 20.73 16.92 9.07
CA ILE A 255 20.10 16.17 7.99
C ILE A 255 18.63 16.53 7.89
N ILE A 256 17.87 16.51 9.00
CA ILE A 256 16.43 16.80 9.04
C ILE A 256 16.13 18.21 8.55
N GLU A 257 16.91 19.21 8.96
CA GLU A 257 16.73 20.61 8.56
C GLU A 257 16.96 20.86 7.06
N ASN A 258 17.79 20.03 6.43
CA ASN A 258 18.12 20.16 5.01
C ASN A 258 17.28 19.28 4.08
N VAL A 259 16.39 18.44 4.60
CA VAL A 259 15.50 17.61 3.77
C VAL A 259 14.50 18.44 3.00
N VAL A 260 14.50 18.29 1.68
CA VAL A 260 13.61 19.02 0.77
C VAL A 260 12.30 18.29 0.52
N TRP A 261 11.60 17.90 1.59
CA TRP A 261 10.35 17.15 1.55
C TRP A 261 9.24 17.84 0.74
N HIS A 262 9.22 19.17 0.69
CA HIS A 262 8.24 19.98 -0.02
C HIS A 262 8.30 19.84 -1.56
N ARG A 263 9.32 19.20 -2.10
CA ARG A 263 9.41 18.85 -3.53
C ARG A 263 8.47 17.71 -3.92
N TYR A 264 7.99 16.95 -2.94
CA TYR A 264 7.19 15.75 -3.17
C TYR A 264 5.75 15.98 -2.72
N GLN A 265 4.81 15.48 -3.51
CA GLN A 265 3.39 15.71 -3.24
C GLN A 265 2.91 14.96 -1.99
N MET A 266 3.44 13.77 -1.75
CA MET A 266 3.05 12.87 -0.65
C MET A 266 4.30 12.29 0.01
N PRO A 267 5.12 13.13 0.70
CA PRO A 267 6.38 12.68 1.24
C PRO A 267 6.21 11.50 2.21
N ALA A 268 7.09 10.51 2.09
CA ALA A 268 7.08 9.31 2.93
C ALA A 268 8.34 9.23 3.79
N TYR A 269 8.18 8.69 4.99
CA TYR A 269 9.19 8.54 6.03
C TYR A 269 9.21 7.09 6.50
N HIS A 270 10.37 6.45 6.54
CA HIS A 270 10.49 5.02 6.76
C HIS A 270 11.39 4.73 7.95
N LEU A 271 10.82 4.24 9.03
CA LEU A 271 11.56 3.71 10.18
C LEU A 271 11.79 2.21 9.94
N GLN A 272 13.01 1.84 9.51
CA GLN A 272 13.35 0.50 9.08
C GLN A 272 13.81 -0.38 10.23
N ALA A 273 13.25 -1.59 10.30
CA ALA A 273 13.61 -2.61 11.27
C ALA A 273 14.41 -3.75 10.63
N ASN A 274 15.31 -4.39 11.42
CA ASN A 274 16.14 -5.49 10.99
C ASN A 274 15.39 -6.77 10.62
N ASP A 275 14.15 -6.94 11.15
CA ASP A 275 13.24 -8.04 10.83
C ASP A 275 12.37 -7.78 9.59
N GLY A 276 12.50 -6.60 8.97
CA GLY A 276 11.70 -6.17 7.83
C GLY A 276 10.26 -5.77 8.21
N HIS A 277 9.96 -5.56 9.49
CA HIS A 277 8.64 -5.16 10.02
C HIS A 277 8.67 -3.76 10.65
N GLY A 278 9.33 -2.83 9.97
CA GLY A 278 9.34 -1.41 10.33
C GLY A 278 8.04 -0.69 9.96
N ILE A 279 8.03 0.63 10.15
CA ILE A 279 6.86 1.48 9.96
C ILE A 279 7.15 2.54 8.88
N THR A 280 6.22 2.74 7.97
CA THR A 280 6.20 3.86 7.02
C THR A 280 5.09 4.83 7.38
N LEU A 281 5.40 6.11 7.48
CA LEU A 281 4.41 7.18 7.52
C LEU A 281 4.40 7.90 6.18
N VAL A 282 3.21 8.13 5.61
CA VAL A 282 3.01 8.92 4.39
C VAL A 282 2.09 10.10 4.69
N ASN A 283 2.57 11.31 4.42
CA ASN A 283 1.71 12.47 4.42
C ASN A 283 1.00 12.58 3.07
N ILE A 284 -0.26 12.16 3.03
CA ILE A 284 -1.05 12.09 1.80
C ILE A 284 -1.68 13.43 1.39
N GLY A 285 -1.58 14.45 2.26
CA GLY A 285 -2.35 15.68 2.09
C GLY A 285 -3.85 15.46 2.31
N VAL A 286 -4.68 16.37 1.83
CA VAL A 286 -6.12 16.35 2.08
C VAL A 286 -6.90 15.95 0.84
N GLY A 287 -7.91 15.09 1.04
CA GLY A 287 -8.94 14.74 0.08
C GLY A 287 -8.90 13.30 -0.45
N PRO A 288 -10.05 12.81 -0.91
CA PRO A 288 -10.22 11.41 -1.30
C PRO A 288 -9.39 11.04 -2.54
N SER A 289 -9.15 11.98 -3.45
CA SER A 289 -8.30 11.74 -4.63
C SER A 289 -6.85 11.41 -4.24
N ASN A 290 -6.31 12.12 -3.25
CA ASN A 290 -4.98 11.86 -2.73
C ASN A 290 -4.91 10.51 -2.02
N ALA A 291 -5.90 10.23 -1.17
CA ALA A 291 -6.02 8.95 -0.46
C ALA A 291 -6.07 7.77 -1.43
N LYS A 292 -6.90 7.87 -2.49
CA LYS A 292 -6.98 6.84 -3.53
C LYS A 292 -5.65 6.68 -4.26
N ASN A 293 -5.07 7.78 -4.74
CA ASN A 293 -3.86 7.75 -5.55
C ASN A 293 -2.72 7.00 -4.86
N ILE A 294 -2.41 7.36 -3.61
CA ILE A 294 -1.28 6.72 -2.93
C ILE A 294 -1.58 5.25 -2.55
N THR A 295 -2.81 4.93 -2.15
CA THR A 295 -3.20 3.56 -1.79
C THR A 295 -3.27 2.63 -3.00
N ASP A 296 -3.65 3.11 -4.18
CA ASP A 296 -3.54 2.36 -5.45
C ASP A 296 -2.11 1.85 -5.67
N HIS A 297 -1.11 2.68 -5.34
CA HIS A 297 0.28 2.33 -5.59
C HIS A 297 0.90 1.53 -4.43
N LEU A 298 0.62 1.89 -3.19
CA LEU A 298 1.15 1.15 -2.03
C LEU A 298 0.64 -0.29 -1.95
N ALA A 299 -0.56 -0.57 -2.47
CA ALA A 299 -1.16 -1.90 -2.44
C ALA A 299 -0.31 -2.97 -3.13
N VAL A 300 0.44 -2.63 -4.19
CA VAL A 300 1.29 -3.62 -4.89
C VAL A 300 2.44 -4.13 -4.04
N LEU A 301 2.81 -3.40 -2.98
CA LEU A 301 3.81 -3.82 -1.99
C LEU A 301 3.22 -4.80 -0.95
N ARG A 302 1.91 -5.03 -1.00
CA ARG A 302 1.16 -5.96 -0.13
C ARG A 302 1.41 -5.68 1.36
N PRO A 303 1.16 -4.44 1.83
CA PRO A 303 1.38 -4.10 3.23
C PRO A 303 0.52 -4.99 4.15
N HIS A 304 0.99 -5.16 5.38
CA HIS A 304 0.25 -5.93 6.38
C HIS A 304 -0.98 -5.17 6.89
N CYS A 305 -0.84 -3.85 7.01
CA CYS A 305 -1.95 -2.97 7.39
C CYS A 305 -1.61 -1.53 7.02
N TRP A 306 -2.63 -0.74 6.73
CA TRP A 306 -2.53 0.71 6.77
C TRP A 306 -3.58 1.32 7.71
N LEU A 307 -3.16 2.33 8.48
CA LEU A 307 -4.02 3.07 9.39
C LEU A 307 -4.08 4.53 8.97
N MET A 308 -5.28 5.09 8.89
CA MET A 308 -5.47 6.53 8.80
C MET A 308 -5.38 7.15 10.18
N ILE A 309 -4.40 8.03 10.37
CA ILE A 309 -4.16 8.83 11.57
C ILE A 309 -4.25 10.29 11.17
N GLY A 310 -5.37 10.95 11.42
CA GLY A 310 -5.62 12.30 10.94
C GLY A 310 -6.60 13.05 11.82
N HIS A 311 -7.11 14.16 11.30
CA HIS A 311 -8.06 15.01 11.98
C HIS A 311 -9.46 14.85 11.40
N CYS A 312 -10.48 15.18 12.23
CA CYS A 312 -11.88 15.21 11.82
C CYS A 312 -12.64 16.35 12.48
N GLY A 313 -13.73 16.76 11.84
CA GLY A 313 -14.78 17.53 12.49
C GLY A 313 -15.66 16.63 13.37
N GLY A 314 -15.75 16.95 14.65
CA GLY A 314 -16.64 16.24 15.59
C GLY A 314 -18.10 16.65 15.39
N LEU A 315 -19.01 15.68 15.26
CA LEU A 315 -20.42 15.92 14.98
C LEU A 315 -21.31 15.87 16.23
N ARG A 316 -20.78 15.48 17.38
CA ARG A 316 -21.54 15.34 18.62
C ARG A 316 -21.19 16.44 19.62
N GLN A 317 -22.23 17.02 20.26
CA GLN A 317 -22.04 18.04 21.28
C GLN A 317 -21.17 17.58 22.44
N SER A 318 -21.26 16.31 22.81
CA SER A 318 -20.50 15.71 23.93
C SER A 318 -19.03 15.44 23.64
N GLN A 319 -18.56 15.64 22.39
CA GLN A 319 -17.15 15.55 22.04
C GLN A 319 -16.42 16.83 22.46
N THR A 320 -15.14 16.68 22.73
CA THR A 320 -14.21 17.78 23.03
C THR A 320 -13.10 17.80 21.98
N ILE A 321 -12.57 18.97 21.65
CA ILE A 321 -11.39 19.09 20.77
C ILE A 321 -10.24 18.32 21.41
N GLY A 322 -9.62 17.41 20.65
CA GLY A 322 -8.60 16.46 21.12
C GLY A 322 -9.12 15.09 21.52
N ASP A 323 -10.46 14.87 21.53
CA ASP A 323 -11.01 13.51 21.63
C ASP A 323 -10.64 12.68 20.41
N TYR A 324 -10.60 11.35 20.58
CA TYR A 324 -10.32 10.42 19.49
C TYR A 324 -11.62 9.81 18.96
N VAL A 325 -11.61 9.52 17.67
CA VAL A 325 -12.70 8.82 16.98
C VAL A 325 -12.15 7.55 16.32
N LEU A 326 -12.57 6.41 16.85
CA LEU A 326 -12.30 5.10 16.25
C LEU A 326 -13.44 4.75 15.31
N ALA A 327 -13.14 4.72 13.99
CA ALA A 327 -14.14 4.38 12.99
C ALA A 327 -14.46 2.89 13.03
N HIS A 328 -15.72 2.52 13.31
CA HIS A 328 -16.19 1.15 13.19
C HIS A 328 -17.17 0.94 12.01
N ALA A 329 -17.53 2.01 11.33
CA ALA A 329 -18.25 2.01 10.06
C ALA A 329 -17.87 3.25 9.25
N TYR A 330 -17.97 3.14 7.94
CA TYR A 330 -17.61 4.20 7.01
C TYR A 330 -18.81 4.52 6.13
N MET A 331 -19.15 5.79 6.03
CA MET A 331 -20.12 6.29 5.08
C MET A 331 -19.40 7.14 4.04
N ARG A 332 -19.46 6.71 2.79
CA ARG A 332 -18.74 7.35 1.69
C ARG A 332 -19.60 8.38 0.97
N ARG A 333 -19.10 9.59 0.88
CA ARG A 333 -19.52 10.69 0.02
C ARG A 333 -18.30 11.25 -0.72
N ASP A 334 -17.32 10.39 -0.96
CA ASP A 334 -16.04 10.69 -1.59
C ASP A 334 -16.12 10.71 -3.14
N GLY A 335 -17.16 10.11 -3.73
CA GLY A 335 -17.46 10.12 -5.17
C GLY A 335 -16.43 9.43 -6.08
N ILE A 336 -15.22 9.13 -5.57
CA ILE A 336 -14.09 8.74 -6.42
C ILE A 336 -14.03 7.25 -6.76
N LEU A 337 -14.61 6.39 -5.91
CA LEU A 337 -14.61 4.94 -6.08
C LEU A 337 -15.98 4.36 -6.47
N ASP A 338 -17.00 5.18 -6.67
CA ASP A 338 -18.39 4.74 -6.83
C ASP A 338 -18.63 3.82 -8.03
N ARG A 339 -17.75 3.92 -9.06
CA ARG A 339 -17.84 3.06 -10.26
C ARG A 339 -17.32 1.64 -10.01
N VAL A 340 -16.34 1.47 -9.11
CA VAL A 340 -15.68 0.18 -8.84
C VAL A 340 -16.13 -0.44 -7.51
N LEU A 341 -16.57 0.39 -6.58
CA LEU A 341 -17.16 -0.02 -5.30
C LEU A 341 -18.32 0.90 -4.97
N PRO A 342 -19.56 0.53 -5.35
CA PRO A 342 -20.74 1.36 -5.11
C PRO A 342 -20.93 1.73 -3.64
N PRO A 343 -21.44 2.94 -3.31
CA PRO A 343 -21.54 3.42 -1.93
C PRO A 343 -22.48 2.59 -1.02
N HIS A 344 -23.38 1.80 -1.59
CA HIS A 344 -24.27 0.93 -0.82
C HIS A 344 -23.62 -0.39 -0.38
N ILE A 345 -22.41 -0.70 -0.87
CA ILE A 345 -21.65 -1.85 -0.36
C ILE A 345 -21.09 -1.47 1.02
N PRO A 346 -21.44 -2.23 2.08
CA PRO A 346 -20.98 -1.93 3.42
C PRO A 346 -19.46 -2.16 3.55
N LEU A 347 -18.77 -1.23 4.19
CA LEU A 347 -17.36 -1.34 4.55
C LEU A 347 -17.26 -1.70 6.03
N PRO A 348 -17.06 -2.97 6.38
CA PRO A 348 -16.96 -3.38 7.77
C PRO A 348 -15.62 -2.96 8.36
N ALA A 349 -15.61 -2.52 9.60
CA ALA A 349 -14.37 -2.46 10.37
C ALA A 349 -13.81 -3.87 10.59
N LEU A 350 -12.49 -3.99 10.60
CA LEU A 350 -11.80 -5.24 10.89
C LEU A 350 -11.66 -5.39 12.40
N ALA A 351 -12.19 -6.48 12.96
CA ALA A 351 -12.23 -6.70 14.40
C ALA A 351 -10.83 -6.67 15.03
N GLU A 352 -9.85 -7.28 14.38
CA GLU A 352 -8.46 -7.35 14.82
C GLU A 352 -7.84 -5.95 14.92
N VAL A 353 -8.11 -5.09 13.93
CA VAL A 353 -7.63 -3.70 13.91
C VAL A 353 -8.34 -2.84 14.95
N GLN A 354 -9.66 -3.04 15.13
CA GLN A 354 -10.43 -2.33 16.16
C GLN A 354 -9.92 -2.64 17.57
N GLN A 355 -9.67 -3.92 17.87
CA GLN A 355 -9.15 -4.35 19.16
C GLN A 355 -7.75 -3.78 19.41
N ALA A 356 -6.86 -3.83 18.40
CA ALA A 356 -5.51 -3.28 18.51
C ALA A 356 -5.52 -1.76 18.77
N LEU A 357 -6.36 -1.00 18.06
CA LEU A 357 -6.49 0.45 18.26
C LEU A 357 -7.07 0.81 19.62
N GLN A 358 -8.07 0.05 20.10
CA GLN A 358 -8.65 0.27 21.42
C GLN A 358 -7.65 -0.05 22.53
N GLU A 359 -6.93 -1.15 22.44
CA GLU A 359 -5.92 -1.53 23.42
C GLU A 359 -4.73 -0.57 23.40
N ALA A 360 -4.27 -0.15 22.23
CA ALA A 360 -3.24 0.87 22.10
C ALA A 360 -3.67 2.20 22.75
N ALA A 361 -4.94 2.59 22.59
CA ALA A 361 -5.46 3.79 23.25
C ALA A 361 -5.36 3.71 24.78
N LYS A 362 -5.71 2.55 25.37
CA LYS A 362 -5.53 2.33 26.82
C LYS A 362 -4.06 2.43 27.23
N LEU A 363 -3.18 1.73 26.50
CA LEU A 363 -1.75 1.70 26.84
C LEU A 363 -1.12 3.10 26.80
N VAL A 364 -1.47 3.91 25.81
CA VAL A 364 -0.85 5.22 25.60
C VAL A 364 -1.46 6.30 26.50
N THR A 365 -2.78 6.26 26.72
CA THR A 365 -3.45 7.27 27.56
C THR A 365 -3.43 6.93 29.04
N GLY A 366 -3.31 5.66 29.41
CA GLY A 366 -3.49 5.17 30.77
C GLY A 366 -4.95 5.19 31.25
N GLU A 367 -5.90 5.47 30.36
CA GLU A 367 -7.33 5.56 30.66
C GLU A 367 -8.05 4.24 30.38
N GLU A 368 -9.03 3.89 31.19
CA GLU A 368 -9.83 2.68 31.05
C GLU A 368 -11.33 2.93 31.27
N GLY A 369 -12.16 1.97 30.91
CA GLY A 369 -13.59 1.97 31.20
C GLY A 369 -14.29 3.23 30.69
N ASP A 370 -15.02 3.90 31.59
CA ASP A 370 -15.81 5.09 31.27
C ASP A 370 -14.95 6.33 30.93
N GLU A 371 -13.74 6.43 31.47
CA GLU A 371 -12.83 7.54 31.17
C GLU A 371 -12.34 7.44 29.73
N LEU A 372 -11.84 6.27 29.32
CA LEU A 372 -11.46 6.05 27.94
C LEU A 372 -12.64 6.23 26.99
N LYS A 373 -13.84 5.73 27.35
CA LYS A 373 -15.05 5.86 26.55
C LYS A 373 -15.47 7.31 26.31
N LYS A 374 -15.17 8.22 27.22
CA LYS A 374 -15.41 9.67 27.05
C LYS A 374 -14.48 10.27 26.01
N ARG A 375 -13.22 9.81 25.93
CA ARG A 375 -12.20 10.32 25.02
C ARG A 375 -12.12 9.56 23.69
N LEU A 376 -12.31 8.24 23.71
CA LEU A 376 -12.30 7.40 22.52
C LEU A 376 -13.75 7.10 22.08
N ARG A 377 -14.24 7.88 21.12
CA ARG A 377 -15.60 7.71 20.58
C ARG A 377 -15.57 6.71 19.44
N THR A 378 -16.37 5.67 19.52
CA THR A 378 -16.57 4.75 18.41
C THR A 378 -17.83 5.11 17.63
N GLY A 379 -17.78 5.07 16.31
CA GLY A 379 -18.93 5.38 15.49
C GLY A 379 -18.67 5.39 14.00
N THR A 380 -19.69 5.74 13.25
CA THR A 380 -19.59 5.94 11.80
C THR A 380 -18.82 7.22 11.51
N VAL A 381 -17.80 7.13 10.65
CA VAL A 381 -17.12 8.28 10.07
C VAL A 381 -17.70 8.53 8.68
N LEU A 382 -18.05 9.78 8.42
CA LEU A 382 -18.56 10.25 7.15
C LEU A 382 -17.43 10.94 6.37
N THR A 383 -17.11 10.44 5.19
CA THR A 383 -16.04 10.98 4.35
C THR A 383 -16.63 11.74 3.16
N TYR A 384 -16.31 13.02 3.07
CA TYR A 384 -16.72 13.91 1.98
C TYR A 384 -15.59 14.17 0.97
N ASP A 385 -15.98 14.51 -0.26
CA ASP A 385 -15.13 15.10 -1.30
C ASP A 385 -15.05 16.63 -1.26
N ASP A 386 -16.00 17.27 -0.55
CA ASP A 386 -16.10 18.74 -0.43
C ASP A 386 -15.73 19.21 0.98
N ARG A 387 -14.67 19.99 1.09
CA ARG A 387 -14.23 20.60 2.37
C ARG A 387 -15.21 21.62 2.93
N ASN A 388 -16.08 22.19 2.11
CA ASN A 388 -17.04 23.23 2.47
C ASN A 388 -18.47 22.67 2.49
N TRP A 389 -18.64 21.41 2.89
CA TRP A 389 -19.94 20.73 2.97
C TRP A 389 -20.95 21.51 3.82
N GLU A 390 -20.49 22.32 4.79
CA GLU A 390 -21.33 23.16 5.65
C GLU A 390 -22.10 24.20 4.83
N LEU A 391 -21.57 24.67 3.71
CA LEU A 391 -22.26 25.61 2.83
C LEU A 391 -23.51 25.02 2.19
N ARG A 392 -23.64 23.69 2.20
CA ARG A 392 -24.81 22.93 1.76
C ARG A 392 -25.55 22.27 2.93
N TRP A 393 -25.43 22.82 4.11
CA TRP A 393 -25.99 22.25 5.34
C TRP A 393 -27.44 21.79 5.25
N ALA A 394 -28.33 22.59 4.61
CA ALA A 394 -29.74 22.24 4.46
C ALA A 394 -29.95 20.93 3.68
N GLN A 395 -29.06 20.62 2.74
CA GLN A 395 -29.08 19.39 1.93
C GLN A 395 -28.45 18.22 2.64
N GLU A 396 -27.35 18.45 3.34
CA GLU A 396 -26.56 17.41 4.01
C GLU A 396 -27.12 16.98 5.37
N ARG A 397 -27.79 17.89 6.07
CA ARG A 397 -28.35 17.65 7.42
C ARG A 397 -29.21 16.37 7.54
N PRO A 398 -30.16 16.05 6.63
CA PRO A 398 -30.95 14.83 6.76
C PRO A 398 -30.09 13.57 6.70
N LEU A 399 -29.10 13.54 5.80
CA LEU A 399 -28.17 12.43 5.62
C LEU A 399 -27.28 12.23 6.86
N ILE A 400 -26.69 13.31 7.39
CA ILE A 400 -25.87 13.27 8.59
C ILE A 400 -26.70 12.75 9.79
N ASN A 401 -27.95 13.21 9.93
CA ASN A 401 -28.86 12.72 10.96
C ASN A 401 -29.19 11.23 10.81
N LEU A 402 -29.49 10.77 9.61
CA LEU A 402 -29.79 9.36 9.34
C LEU A 402 -28.58 8.44 9.56
N SER A 403 -27.39 8.88 9.16
CA SER A 403 -26.14 8.10 9.27
C SER A 403 -25.72 7.84 10.71
N ARG A 404 -26.18 8.68 11.67
CA ARG A 404 -25.67 8.68 13.05
C ARG A 404 -24.17 8.89 13.14
N ALA A 405 -23.54 9.45 12.12
CA ALA A 405 -22.11 9.71 12.11
C ALA A 405 -21.65 10.50 13.33
N VAL A 406 -20.46 10.17 13.83
CA VAL A 406 -19.85 10.84 14.99
C VAL A 406 -18.74 11.80 14.57
N ALA A 407 -18.22 11.64 13.36
CA ALA A 407 -17.19 12.50 12.80
C ALA A 407 -17.34 12.62 11.28
N VAL A 408 -16.75 13.69 10.75
CA VAL A 408 -16.60 13.94 9.31
C VAL A 408 -15.12 14.17 8.99
N ASP A 409 -14.66 13.54 7.92
CA ASP A 409 -13.31 13.72 7.37
C ASP A 409 -13.35 13.72 5.84
N MET A 410 -12.18 13.61 5.20
CA MET A 410 -12.07 13.61 3.75
C MET A 410 -11.30 12.41 3.17
N GLU A 411 -10.82 11.47 3.99
CA GLU A 411 -9.93 10.39 3.52
C GLU A 411 -10.31 9.00 4.00
N SER A 412 -10.84 8.86 5.21
CA SER A 412 -11.01 7.57 5.90
C SER A 412 -11.85 6.56 5.13
N GLY A 413 -12.98 6.99 4.58
CA GLY A 413 -13.86 6.14 3.80
C GLY A 413 -13.20 5.63 2.52
N THR A 414 -12.41 6.48 1.86
CA THR A 414 -11.65 6.12 0.66
C THR A 414 -10.52 5.14 1.00
N ILE A 415 -9.78 5.38 2.09
CA ILE A 415 -8.71 4.48 2.55
C ILE A 415 -9.29 3.11 2.93
N ALA A 416 -10.42 3.09 3.63
CA ALA A 416 -11.12 1.86 3.98
C ALA A 416 -11.62 1.11 2.73
N ALA A 417 -12.23 1.82 1.78
CA ALA A 417 -12.68 1.26 0.52
C ALA A 417 -11.53 0.65 -0.31
N GLN A 418 -10.40 1.33 -0.36
CA GLN A 418 -9.19 0.83 -1.03
C GLN A 418 -8.62 -0.40 -0.31
N GLY A 419 -8.59 -0.40 1.03
CA GLY A 419 -8.16 -1.58 1.79
C GLY A 419 -9.08 -2.79 1.55
N TYR A 420 -10.38 -2.56 1.54
CA TYR A 420 -11.37 -3.59 1.20
C TYR A 420 -11.19 -4.10 -0.24
N ARG A 421 -11.10 -3.19 -1.20
CA ARG A 421 -10.94 -3.47 -2.63
C ARG A 421 -9.62 -4.18 -2.95
N LEU A 422 -8.52 -3.78 -2.33
CA LEU A 422 -7.15 -4.26 -2.63
C LEU A 422 -6.63 -5.30 -1.61
N ARG A 423 -7.51 -5.79 -0.73
CA ARG A 423 -7.24 -6.83 0.28
C ARG A 423 -6.13 -6.45 1.27
N VAL A 424 -6.00 -5.17 1.58
CA VAL A 424 -5.09 -4.68 2.60
C VAL A 424 -5.86 -4.37 3.88
N PRO A 425 -5.52 -4.96 5.02
CA PRO A 425 -6.10 -4.62 6.31
C PRO A 425 -6.01 -3.13 6.61
N TYR A 426 -7.10 -2.56 7.11
CA TYR A 426 -7.22 -1.11 7.29
C TYR A 426 -7.91 -0.75 8.60
N GLY A 427 -7.64 0.47 9.07
CA GLY A 427 -8.33 1.07 10.19
C GLY A 427 -8.19 2.58 10.20
N THR A 428 -8.97 3.23 11.05
CA THR A 428 -8.99 4.68 11.16
C THR A 428 -9.14 5.08 12.61
N LEU A 429 -8.21 5.91 13.06
CA LEU A 429 -8.30 6.66 14.31
C LEU A 429 -8.12 8.13 13.96
N LEU A 430 -9.08 8.97 14.32
CA LEU A 430 -9.06 10.41 14.07
C LEU A 430 -9.01 11.19 15.38
N CYS A 431 -8.46 12.40 15.33
CA CYS A 431 -8.48 13.36 16.43
C CYS A 431 -9.44 14.51 16.09
N VAL A 432 -10.36 14.83 16.98
CA VAL A 432 -11.31 15.94 16.80
C VAL A 432 -10.54 17.26 16.82
N SER A 433 -10.55 17.98 15.71
CA SER A 433 -9.87 19.25 15.54
C SER A 433 -10.78 20.46 15.68
N ASP A 434 -12.05 20.26 15.41
CA ASP A 434 -13.11 21.27 15.43
C ASP A 434 -14.48 20.60 15.55
N LYS A 435 -15.50 21.39 15.88
CA LYS A 435 -16.89 20.93 16.01
C LYS A 435 -17.80 21.88 15.23
N PRO A 436 -17.88 21.71 13.89
CA PRO A 436 -18.54 22.69 13.02
C PRO A 436 -20.02 22.93 13.36
N LEU A 437 -20.74 21.90 13.87
CA LEU A 437 -22.16 22.04 14.27
C LEU A 437 -22.37 22.68 15.63
N HIS A 438 -21.32 22.95 16.38
CA HIS A 438 -21.40 23.39 17.78
C HIS A 438 -20.58 24.68 18.02
N SER A 439 -20.36 25.47 16.98
CA SER A 439 -19.65 26.76 17.02
C SER A 439 -18.18 26.71 17.48
N GLU A 440 -17.59 25.52 17.55
CA GLU A 440 -16.17 25.34 17.87
C GLU A 440 -15.39 25.15 16.55
N ILE A 441 -15.27 26.23 15.79
CA ILE A 441 -14.54 26.27 14.51
C ILE A 441 -13.03 26.46 14.75
N LYS A 442 -12.23 26.14 13.75
CA LYS A 442 -10.78 26.37 13.77
C LYS A 442 -10.48 27.86 13.71
N LEU A 443 -10.14 28.46 14.86
CA LEU A 443 -9.69 29.83 14.95
C LEU A 443 -8.15 29.90 14.99
N PRO A 444 -7.53 30.92 14.38
CA PRO A 444 -6.10 31.17 14.51
C PRO A 444 -5.72 31.30 16.00
N GLY A 445 -4.73 30.52 16.46
CA GLY A 445 -4.26 30.53 17.85
C GLY A 445 -5.01 29.65 18.86
N ALA A 446 -6.12 29.01 18.48
CA ALA A 446 -6.86 28.11 19.36
C ALA A 446 -6.18 26.74 19.59
N ALA A 447 -5.08 26.45 18.90
CA ALA A 447 -4.30 25.23 19.06
C ALA A 447 -3.42 25.33 20.32
N GLY A 448 -4.02 25.21 21.49
CA GLY A 448 -3.29 25.24 22.76
C GLY A 448 -2.44 23.99 23.02
N ALA A 449 -1.66 24.02 24.09
CA ALA A 449 -0.80 22.92 24.56
C ALA A 449 -1.54 21.58 24.75
N PHE A 450 -2.86 21.61 24.94
CA PHE A 450 -3.70 20.42 24.98
C PHE A 450 -3.79 19.73 23.62
N TYR A 451 -4.03 20.49 22.56
CA TYR A 451 -4.11 19.98 21.20
C TYR A 451 -2.78 19.34 20.75
N GLU A 452 -1.65 19.98 21.06
CA GLU A 452 -0.32 19.45 20.76
C GLU A 452 -0.09 18.09 21.44
N ARG A 453 -0.46 17.97 22.74
CA ARG A 453 -0.36 16.70 23.46
C ARG A 453 -1.29 15.64 22.87
N ALA A 454 -2.51 16.01 22.49
CA ALA A 454 -3.46 15.09 21.89
C ALA A 454 -2.94 14.54 20.55
N VAL A 455 -2.31 15.36 19.71
CA VAL A 455 -1.71 14.92 18.44
C VAL A 455 -0.55 13.94 18.66
N THR A 456 0.32 14.23 19.63
CA THR A 456 1.43 13.34 19.99
C THR A 456 0.94 11.99 20.49
N GLN A 457 -0.01 11.98 21.43
CA GLN A 457 -0.62 10.73 21.92
C GLN A 457 -1.32 9.98 20.79
N HIS A 458 -2.03 10.68 19.89
CA HIS A 458 -2.75 10.10 18.77
C HIS A 458 -1.82 9.32 17.85
N LEU A 459 -0.68 9.89 17.48
CA LEU A 459 0.34 9.19 16.69
C LEU A 459 0.88 7.96 17.43
N HIS A 460 1.19 8.09 18.71
CA HIS A 460 1.69 6.98 19.52
C HIS A 460 0.65 5.85 19.64
N ILE A 461 -0.64 6.15 19.71
CA ILE A 461 -1.71 5.13 19.67
C ILE A 461 -1.65 4.38 18.32
N GLY A 462 -1.50 5.10 17.21
CA GLY A 462 -1.35 4.47 15.90
C GLY A 462 -0.14 3.54 15.81
N ILE A 463 1.02 4.00 16.29
CA ILE A 463 2.27 3.19 16.33
C ILE A 463 2.08 1.97 17.24
N ALA A 464 1.56 2.15 18.45
CA ALA A 464 1.32 1.06 19.40
C ALA A 464 0.34 0.01 18.83
N ALA A 465 -0.69 0.45 18.10
CA ALA A 465 -1.61 -0.47 17.43
C ALA A 465 -0.93 -1.32 16.36
N LEU A 466 -0.04 -0.73 15.56
CA LEU A 466 0.76 -1.49 14.58
C LEU A 466 1.67 -2.52 15.27
N GLU A 467 2.29 -2.16 16.39
CA GLU A 467 3.12 -3.08 17.17
C GLU A 467 2.32 -4.25 17.78
N LEU A 468 1.11 -3.98 18.29
CA LEU A 468 0.21 -5.03 18.77
C LEU A 468 -0.19 -5.99 17.64
N MET A 469 -0.55 -5.46 16.47
CA MET A 469 -0.92 -6.27 15.32
C MET A 469 0.26 -7.07 14.75
N ARG A 470 1.48 -6.55 14.85
CA ARG A 470 2.70 -7.27 14.44
C ARG A 470 2.86 -8.60 15.16
N SER A 471 2.49 -8.65 16.43
CA SER A 471 2.53 -9.90 17.22
C SER A 471 1.47 -10.92 16.80
N GLN A 472 0.45 -10.51 16.04
CA GLN A 472 -0.70 -11.34 15.61
C GLN A 472 -0.86 -11.39 14.08
N LEU A 473 0.25 -11.34 13.36
CA LEU A 473 0.29 -11.18 11.90
C LEU A 473 -0.60 -12.17 11.13
N ASN A 474 -0.63 -13.44 11.54
CA ASN A 474 -1.39 -14.49 10.86
C ASN A 474 -2.91 -14.33 10.96
N SER A 475 -3.41 -13.62 11.98
CA SER A 475 -4.85 -13.37 12.18
C SER A 475 -5.37 -12.14 11.46
N LEU A 476 -4.47 -11.24 11.07
CA LEU A 476 -4.82 -9.92 10.53
C LEU A 476 -5.43 -10.01 9.12
N HIS A 477 -5.01 -10.96 8.29
CA HIS A 477 -5.53 -11.12 6.93
C HIS A 477 -6.91 -11.78 6.94
N SER A 478 -7.93 -10.98 7.24
CA SER A 478 -9.31 -11.41 7.42
C SER A 478 -9.93 -11.95 6.11
N ARG A 479 -10.74 -13.00 6.24
CA ARG A 479 -11.57 -13.50 5.12
C ARG A 479 -12.59 -12.49 4.64
N LYS A 480 -12.99 -11.52 5.47
CA LYS A 480 -13.92 -10.45 5.11
C LYS A 480 -13.43 -9.57 3.96
N LEU A 481 -12.11 -9.55 3.71
CA LEU A 481 -11.54 -8.81 2.59
C LEU A 481 -11.63 -9.55 1.26
N ARG A 482 -12.00 -10.84 1.27
CA ARG A 482 -11.98 -11.67 0.08
C ARG A 482 -13.37 -11.96 -0.46
N SER A 483 -13.48 -11.97 -1.79
CA SER A 483 -14.67 -12.40 -2.51
C SER A 483 -14.75 -13.95 -2.62
N PHE A 484 -15.78 -14.44 -3.27
CA PHE A 484 -15.91 -15.87 -3.59
C PHE A 484 -14.91 -16.28 -4.66
N ASP A 485 -14.82 -15.49 -5.74
CA ASP A 485 -13.88 -15.67 -6.84
C ASP A 485 -12.63 -14.86 -6.54
N GLU A 486 -11.58 -15.52 -6.08
CA GLU A 486 -10.43 -14.85 -5.50
C GLU A 486 -9.13 -15.53 -5.90
N PRO A 487 -8.10 -14.76 -6.33
CA PRO A 487 -6.78 -15.32 -6.62
C PRO A 487 -6.18 -16.02 -5.40
N PRO A 488 -5.40 -17.10 -5.60
CA PRO A 488 -4.76 -17.84 -4.52
C PRO A 488 -3.82 -17.00 -3.64
N PHE A 489 -3.07 -16.08 -4.24
CA PHE A 489 -2.12 -15.23 -3.51
C PHE A 489 -2.83 -14.07 -2.78
N ARG A 490 -2.24 -13.64 -1.66
CA ARG A 490 -2.73 -12.49 -0.93
C ARG A 490 -2.40 -11.15 -1.62
#